data_9d2edc51852d07c620e1022d5f30df54
#
_entry.id   9d2edc51852d07c620e1022d5f30df54
#
_cell.length_a   1.000
_cell.length_b   1.000
_cell.length_c   1.000
_cell.angle_alpha   90.00
_cell.angle_beta   90.00
_cell.angle_gamma   90.00
#
_symmetry.space_group_name_H-M   'P 1'
#
loop_
_entity.id
_entity.type
_entity.pdbx_description
1 polymer ?
#
loop_
_entity_poly.entity_id
_entity_poly.type
_entity_poly.pdbx_seq_one_letter_code
_entity_poly.pdbx_strand_id
1 'polypeptide(L)'
;MNAVFFGNREALSEMASILGKPEEAAAWRAKAEDVRCRMLELLWDEEDEFFYDIDKFGNKRKVLSVSVTNVLTERVPDQALADRIFYRHLWNEKEFRTPYAFPAVAISDPTWVKNRAGNSWGYYSQGQTILRAFRWMPHYGWRNEHRELLEIWLRAYCDSFDKLPFGQEFDPITGEPSEAAPWYSSAMLLFLRALDELERANQE
;
A
#
# COMPACT_ATOMS: atom_id res chain seq x y z
N MET A 1 6.93 3.82 8.96
CA MET A 1 7.95 3.04 9.70
C MET A 1 7.37 2.27 10.87
N ASN A 2 6.54 2.87 11.73
CA ASN A 2 5.96 2.21 12.91
C ASN A 2 5.16 0.94 12.59
N ALA A 3 4.40 0.91 11.48
CA ALA A 3 3.70 -0.30 11.04
C ALA A 3 4.66 -1.47 10.80
N VAL A 4 5.82 -1.23 10.18
CA VAL A 4 6.85 -2.26 9.97
C VAL A 4 7.44 -2.75 11.30
N PHE A 5 7.60 -1.86 12.29
CA PHE A 5 8.02 -2.30 13.64
C PHE A 5 6.99 -3.19 14.32
N PHE A 6 5.70 -2.90 14.14
CA PHE A 6 4.62 -3.76 14.60
C PHE A 6 4.71 -5.13 13.92
N GLY A 7 4.71 -5.19 12.58
CA GLY A 7 4.77 -6.45 11.84
C GLY A 7 6.02 -7.28 12.14
N ASN A 8 7.19 -6.65 12.31
CA ASN A 8 8.41 -7.35 12.69
C ASN A 8 8.29 -8.01 14.09
N ARG A 9 7.63 -7.37 15.05
CA ARG A 9 7.41 -7.95 16.37
C ARG A 9 6.41 -9.09 16.37
N GLU A 10 5.35 -8.98 15.56
CA GLU A 10 4.43 -10.10 15.33
C GLU A 10 5.17 -11.30 14.72
N ALA A 11 6.02 -11.08 13.71
CA ALA A 11 6.83 -12.13 13.10
C ALA A 11 7.80 -12.78 14.11
N LEU A 12 8.44 -11.99 14.98
CA LEU A 12 9.32 -12.51 16.05
C LEU A 12 8.53 -13.32 17.07
N SER A 13 7.30 -12.91 17.41
CA SER A 13 6.40 -13.69 18.26
C SER A 13 6.06 -15.04 17.63
N GLU A 14 5.72 -15.06 16.36
CA GLU A 14 5.42 -16.28 15.62
C GLU A 14 6.66 -17.21 15.54
N MET A 15 7.82 -16.68 15.21
CA MET A 15 9.08 -17.45 15.18
C MET A 15 9.40 -18.05 16.55
N ALA A 16 9.25 -17.31 17.63
CA ALA A 16 9.46 -17.83 18.98
C ALA A 16 8.46 -18.94 19.33
N SER A 17 7.20 -18.80 18.89
CA SER A 17 6.18 -19.85 19.06
C SER A 17 6.56 -21.15 18.31
N ILE A 18 7.00 -21.03 17.06
CA ILE A 18 7.45 -22.19 16.25
C ILE A 18 8.65 -22.90 16.91
N LEU A 19 9.54 -22.12 17.54
CA LEU A 19 10.71 -22.63 18.25
C LEU A 19 10.40 -23.20 19.65
N GLY A 20 9.15 -23.24 20.07
CA GLY A 20 8.72 -23.74 21.37
C GLY A 20 9.11 -22.84 22.54
N LYS A 21 9.21 -21.52 22.34
CA LYS A 21 9.59 -20.50 23.33
C LYS A 21 8.38 -19.60 23.69
N PRO A 22 7.38 -20.10 24.43
CA PRO A 22 6.12 -19.39 24.65
C PRO A 22 6.29 -18.06 25.41
N GLU A 23 7.22 -17.97 26.35
CA GLU A 23 7.48 -16.74 27.12
C GLU A 23 8.07 -15.65 26.25
N GLU A 24 9.03 -16.02 25.36
CA GLU A 24 9.62 -15.08 24.40
C GLU A 24 8.56 -14.62 23.37
N ALA A 25 7.72 -15.54 22.90
CA ALA A 25 6.60 -15.23 22.02
C ALA A 25 5.63 -14.22 22.67
N ALA A 26 5.23 -14.45 23.91
CA ALA A 26 4.36 -13.54 24.65
C ALA A 26 5.01 -12.15 24.84
N ALA A 27 6.29 -12.10 25.14
CA ALA A 27 7.02 -10.84 25.28
C ALA A 27 7.06 -10.03 23.97
N TRP A 28 7.27 -10.68 22.82
CA TRP A 28 7.25 -10.01 21.52
C TRP A 28 5.85 -9.54 21.14
N ARG A 29 4.81 -10.33 21.42
CA ARG A 29 3.41 -9.93 21.19
C ARG A 29 3.02 -8.71 22.02
N ALA A 30 3.42 -8.65 23.30
CA ALA A 30 3.16 -7.50 24.13
C ALA A 30 3.84 -6.22 23.59
N LYS A 31 5.07 -6.35 23.07
CA LYS A 31 5.78 -5.23 22.43
C LYS A 31 5.12 -4.82 21.09
N ALA A 32 4.54 -5.75 20.35
CA ALA A 32 3.79 -5.44 19.14
C ALA A 32 2.54 -4.64 19.49
N GLU A 33 1.76 -5.10 20.47
CA GLU A 33 0.53 -4.42 20.89
C GLU A 33 0.80 -3.01 21.45
N ASP A 34 1.90 -2.79 22.19
CA ASP A 34 2.30 -1.44 22.61
C ASP A 34 2.50 -0.50 21.40
N VAL A 35 3.14 -0.96 20.31
CA VAL A 35 3.29 -0.16 19.09
C VAL A 35 1.94 0.10 18.43
N ARG A 36 1.09 -0.92 18.35
CA ARG A 36 -0.25 -0.81 17.77
C ARG A 36 -1.09 0.24 18.51
N CYS A 37 -1.15 0.15 19.84
CA CYS A 37 -1.88 1.11 20.67
C CYS A 37 -1.37 2.54 20.46
N ARG A 38 -0.07 2.74 20.44
CA ARG A 38 0.53 4.08 20.20
C ARG A 38 0.25 4.60 18.79
N MET A 39 0.22 3.74 17.79
CA MET A 39 -0.14 4.15 16.43
C MET A 39 -1.60 4.60 16.36
N LEU A 40 -2.52 3.88 17.00
CA LEU A 40 -3.94 4.25 17.07
C LEU A 40 -4.14 5.56 17.85
N GLU A 41 -3.42 5.74 18.95
CA GLU A 41 -3.51 6.95 19.78
C GLU A 41 -2.94 8.20 19.08
N LEU A 42 -1.76 8.08 18.45
CA LEU A 42 -0.99 9.24 17.99
C LEU A 42 -1.17 9.56 16.51
N LEU A 43 -1.32 8.52 15.67
CA LEU A 43 -1.29 8.68 14.21
C LEU A 43 -2.68 8.65 13.58
N TRP A 44 -3.64 7.94 14.20
CA TRP A 44 -5.01 7.90 13.70
C TRP A 44 -5.72 9.23 13.86
N ASP A 45 -6.41 9.66 12.83
CA ASP A 45 -7.29 10.84 12.84
C ASP A 45 -8.73 10.38 12.62
N GLU A 46 -9.57 10.59 13.64
CA GLU A 46 -10.95 10.10 13.62
C GLU A 46 -11.84 10.91 12.68
N GLU A 47 -11.55 12.20 12.49
CA GLU A 47 -12.30 13.07 11.60
C GLU A 47 -12.02 12.74 10.13
N ASP A 48 -10.74 12.59 9.79
CA ASP A 48 -10.30 12.28 8.43
C ASP A 48 -10.38 10.77 8.14
N GLU A 49 -10.48 9.90 9.17
CA GLU A 49 -10.42 8.44 9.05
C GLU A 49 -9.14 7.96 8.35
N PHE A 50 -8.01 8.55 8.75
CA PHE A 50 -6.73 8.28 8.13
C PHE A 50 -5.58 8.26 9.13
N PHE A 51 -4.49 7.53 8.79
CA PHE A 51 -3.26 7.56 9.58
C PHE A 51 -2.29 8.57 9.00
N TYR A 52 -1.91 9.55 9.83
CA TYR A 52 -0.94 10.57 9.47
C TYR A 52 0.40 10.38 10.18
N ASP A 53 1.47 10.82 9.53
CA ASP A 53 2.73 11.01 10.21
C ASP A 53 2.64 12.20 11.17
N ILE A 54 3.44 12.15 12.24
CA ILE A 54 3.58 13.26 13.19
C ILE A 54 4.99 13.85 13.10
N ASP A 55 5.08 15.16 13.31
CA ASP A 55 6.35 15.83 13.41
C ASP A 55 6.98 15.65 14.81
N LYS A 56 8.18 16.21 15.02
CA LYS A 56 8.91 16.14 16.30
C LYS A 56 8.20 16.84 17.48
N PHE A 57 7.15 17.60 17.20
CA PHE A 57 6.34 18.29 18.21
C PHE A 57 5.00 17.57 18.47
N GLY A 58 4.75 16.46 17.78
CA GLY A 58 3.50 15.70 17.90
C GLY A 58 2.36 16.20 16.99
N ASN A 59 2.60 17.15 16.10
CA ASN A 59 1.58 17.64 15.19
C ASN A 59 1.42 16.70 13.99
N LYS A 60 0.18 16.34 13.65
CA LYS A 60 -0.13 15.52 12.48
C LYS A 60 0.22 16.26 11.19
N ARG A 61 0.95 15.61 10.31
CA ARG A 61 1.24 16.05 8.93
C ARG A 61 0.13 15.55 8.04
N LYS A 62 -0.93 16.37 7.86
CA LYS A 62 -2.14 16.00 7.11
C LYS A 62 -1.86 15.95 5.61
N VAL A 63 -1.13 14.92 5.16
CA VAL A 63 -0.91 14.55 3.76
C VAL A 63 -1.52 13.17 3.55
N LEU A 64 -2.44 13.06 2.61
CA LEU A 64 -3.06 11.79 2.23
C LEU A 64 -2.07 10.97 1.38
N SER A 65 -1.16 10.27 2.06
CA SER A 65 -0.09 9.49 1.43
C SER A 65 -0.49 8.02 1.28
N VAL A 66 -0.17 7.43 0.13
CA VAL A 66 -0.32 5.98 -0.12
C VAL A 66 0.46 5.12 0.88
N SER A 67 1.35 5.72 1.67
CA SER A 67 2.06 5.04 2.77
C SER A 67 1.12 4.44 3.81
N VAL A 68 -0.16 4.86 3.87
CA VAL A 68 -1.20 4.21 4.68
C VAL A 68 -1.37 2.73 4.34
N THR A 69 -1.08 2.31 3.11
CA THR A 69 -1.09 0.90 2.72
C THR A 69 -0.08 0.05 3.49
N ASN A 70 0.99 0.63 4.05
CA ASN A 70 1.90 -0.09 4.94
C ASN A 70 1.22 -0.45 6.27
N VAL A 71 0.30 0.38 6.75
CA VAL A 71 -0.49 0.12 7.96
C VAL A 71 -1.42 -1.08 7.74
N LEU A 72 -2.05 -1.15 6.55
CA LEU A 72 -2.87 -2.29 6.12
C LEU A 72 -2.02 -3.54 5.86
N THR A 73 -0.87 -3.40 5.22
CA THR A 73 0.05 -4.51 4.93
C THR A 73 0.51 -5.24 6.20
N GLU A 74 0.76 -4.49 7.25
CA GLU A 74 1.18 -5.05 8.54
C GLU A 74 -0.02 -5.37 9.47
N ARG A 75 -1.26 -5.20 8.99
CA ARG A 75 -2.50 -5.56 9.71
C ARG A 75 -2.65 -4.84 11.05
N VAL A 76 -2.25 -3.58 11.11
CA VAL A 76 -2.38 -2.76 12.32
C VAL A 76 -3.85 -2.48 12.67
N PRO A 77 -4.74 -2.06 11.72
CA PRO A 77 -6.15 -1.87 12.00
C PRO A 77 -6.91 -3.21 12.01
N ASP A 78 -8.00 -3.26 12.75
CA ASP A 78 -9.01 -4.30 12.58
C ASP A 78 -9.80 -4.09 11.28
N GLN A 79 -10.72 -5.01 10.98
CA GLN A 79 -11.53 -4.96 9.75
C GLN A 79 -12.33 -3.66 9.64
N ALA A 80 -13.00 -3.25 10.72
CA ALA A 80 -13.86 -2.06 10.69
C ALA A 80 -13.08 -0.77 10.40
N LEU A 81 -11.91 -0.63 11.01
CA LEU A 81 -11.04 0.51 10.78
C LEU A 81 -10.39 0.46 9.38
N ALA A 82 -10.02 -0.72 8.92
CA ALA A 82 -9.49 -0.92 7.58
C ALA A 82 -10.52 -0.57 6.50
N ASP A 83 -11.79 -0.97 6.67
CA ASP A 83 -12.88 -0.65 5.75
C ASP A 83 -13.11 0.87 5.65
N ARG A 84 -13.03 1.60 6.77
CA ARG A 84 -13.14 3.07 6.79
C ARG A 84 -12.05 3.71 5.94
N ILE A 85 -10.79 3.28 6.11
CA ILE A 85 -9.67 3.77 5.30
C ILE A 85 -9.87 3.44 3.82
N PHE A 86 -10.24 2.19 3.55
CA PHE A 86 -10.30 1.67 2.19
C PHE A 86 -11.38 2.36 1.37
N TYR A 87 -12.63 2.33 1.83
CA TYR A 87 -13.74 2.86 1.04
C TYR A 87 -13.80 4.39 1.04
N ARG A 88 -13.35 5.05 2.09
CA ARG A 88 -13.31 6.51 2.13
C ARG A 88 -12.19 7.09 1.27
N HIS A 89 -11.02 6.43 1.23
CA HIS A 89 -9.82 6.98 0.62
C HIS A 89 -9.28 6.12 -0.53
N LEU A 90 -8.85 4.90 -0.25
CA LEU A 90 -8.11 4.09 -1.23
C LEU A 90 -8.97 3.70 -2.43
N TRP A 91 -10.25 3.38 -2.21
CA TRP A 91 -11.19 3.03 -3.28
C TRP A 91 -12.09 4.19 -3.70
N ASN A 92 -11.62 5.41 -3.53
CA ASN A 92 -12.29 6.66 -3.87
C ASN A 92 -11.66 7.29 -5.12
N GLU A 93 -12.45 7.46 -6.18
CA GLU A 93 -12.01 8.03 -7.47
C GLU A 93 -11.54 9.49 -7.37
N LYS A 94 -11.96 10.21 -6.34
CA LYS A 94 -11.50 11.57 -6.07
C LYS A 94 -10.17 11.63 -5.32
N GLU A 95 -9.62 10.49 -4.95
CA GLU A 95 -8.40 10.40 -4.14
C GLU A 95 -7.39 9.40 -4.72
N PHE A 96 -7.47 8.12 -4.35
CA PHE A 96 -6.45 7.15 -4.74
C PHE A 96 -6.87 6.22 -5.88
N ARG A 97 -8.19 5.98 -6.07
CA ARG A 97 -8.68 5.11 -7.15
C ARG A 97 -8.74 5.87 -8.48
N THR A 98 -7.60 6.34 -8.94
CA THR A 98 -7.42 6.95 -10.26
C THR A 98 -7.46 5.88 -11.36
N PRO A 99 -7.55 6.25 -12.65
CA PRO A 99 -7.47 5.29 -13.76
C PRO A 99 -6.25 4.34 -13.69
N TYR A 100 -5.15 4.79 -13.12
CA TYR A 100 -3.94 4.00 -12.85
C TYR A 100 -3.60 4.10 -11.36
N ALA A 101 -4.44 3.47 -10.53
CA ALA A 101 -4.35 3.49 -9.08
C ALA A 101 -3.04 2.84 -8.58
N PHE A 102 -2.49 3.20 -7.51
CA PHE A 102 -2.74 4.25 -6.54
C PHE A 102 -1.62 5.30 -6.64
N PRO A 103 -1.92 6.60 -6.80
CA PRO A 103 -0.89 7.66 -6.75
C PRO A 103 -0.21 7.72 -5.38
N ALA A 104 1.02 8.22 -5.35
CA ALA A 104 1.79 8.32 -4.11
C ALA A 104 1.15 9.24 -3.06
N VAL A 105 0.41 10.25 -3.53
CA VAL A 105 -0.42 11.14 -2.72
C VAL A 105 -1.79 11.22 -3.39
N ALA A 106 -2.88 11.32 -2.61
CA ALA A 106 -4.22 11.45 -3.14
C ALA A 106 -4.35 12.66 -4.08
N ILE A 107 -5.07 12.51 -5.19
CA ILE A 107 -5.22 13.60 -6.18
C ILE A 107 -5.99 14.82 -5.63
N SER A 108 -6.74 14.65 -4.55
CA SER A 108 -7.42 15.72 -3.80
C SER A 108 -6.49 16.50 -2.87
N ASP A 109 -5.32 15.95 -2.54
CA ASP A 109 -4.38 16.56 -1.61
C ASP A 109 -3.62 17.73 -2.28
N PRO A 110 -3.52 18.91 -1.63
CA PRO A 110 -2.80 20.06 -2.20
C PRO A 110 -1.31 19.80 -2.51
N THR A 111 -0.72 18.76 -1.90
CA THR A 111 0.67 18.38 -2.14
C THR A 111 0.85 17.43 -3.33
N TRP A 112 -0.25 17.00 -3.96
CA TRP A 112 -0.20 16.20 -5.19
C TRP A 112 0.23 17.07 -6.37
N VAL A 113 1.52 17.15 -6.62
CA VAL A 113 2.13 17.99 -7.67
C VAL A 113 3.10 17.17 -8.49
N LYS A 114 3.02 17.30 -9.80
CA LYS A 114 3.98 16.66 -10.71
C LYS A 114 5.35 17.32 -10.58
N ASN A 115 6.29 16.59 -10.01
CA ASN A 115 7.67 17.03 -9.90
C ASN A 115 8.41 16.78 -11.23
N ARG A 116 9.31 17.68 -11.65
CA ARG A 116 10.00 17.58 -12.94
C ARG A 116 11.23 16.68 -12.93
N ALA A 117 11.76 16.37 -11.79
CA ALA A 117 12.81 15.34 -11.68
C ALA A 117 12.17 13.97 -11.82
N GLY A 118 12.61 13.13 -12.75
CA GLY A 118 12.11 11.76 -12.90
C GLY A 118 11.97 11.06 -11.55
N ASN A 119 11.19 10.00 -11.41
CA ASN A 119 10.86 9.32 -10.15
C ASN A 119 10.29 10.27 -9.06
N SER A 120 9.14 10.82 -9.33
CA SER A 120 8.45 11.71 -8.40
C SER A 120 7.58 10.92 -7.43
N TRP A 121 8.11 10.64 -6.25
CA TRP A 121 7.44 9.90 -5.18
C TRP A 121 6.19 10.58 -4.60
N GLY A 122 5.88 11.78 -5.02
CA GLY A 122 4.68 12.51 -4.59
C GLY A 122 3.54 12.51 -5.60
N TYR A 123 3.78 12.06 -6.84
CA TYR A 123 2.81 12.18 -7.91
C TYR A 123 2.40 10.83 -8.52
N TYR A 124 3.35 10.04 -8.99
CA TYR A 124 3.11 8.85 -9.79
C TYR A 124 2.54 7.68 -8.98
N SER A 125 1.79 6.81 -9.67
CA SER A 125 1.44 5.49 -9.18
C SER A 125 2.60 4.52 -9.37
N GLN A 126 2.90 3.71 -8.36
CA GLN A 126 4.09 2.85 -8.35
C GLN A 126 3.73 1.38 -8.27
N GLY A 127 4.29 0.56 -9.17
CA GLY A 127 4.07 -0.89 -9.21
C GLY A 127 4.43 -1.60 -7.91
N GLN A 128 5.42 -1.09 -7.16
CA GLN A 128 5.80 -1.65 -5.87
C GLN A 128 4.69 -1.54 -4.82
N THR A 129 3.91 -0.45 -4.84
CA THR A 129 2.75 -0.29 -3.96
C THR A 129 1.69 -1.34 -4.26
N ILE A 130 1.45 -1.60 -5.54
CA ILE A 130 0.47 -2.59 -6.00
C ILE A 130 0.94 -4.02 -5.69
N LEU A 131 2.24 -4.30 -5.85
CA LEU A 131 2.80 -5.59 -5.47
C LEU A 131 2.56 -5.91 -3.97
N ARG A 132 2.57 -4.89 -3.11
CA ARG A 132 2.24 -5.07 -1.69
C ARG A 132 0.76 -5.34 -1.44
N ALA A 133 -0.14 -4.93 -2.35
CA ALA A 133 -1.58 -5.16 -2.22
C ALA A 133 -1.94 -6.66 -2.13
N PHE A 134 -1.14 -7.56 -2.69
CA PHE A 134 -1.28 -9.01 -2.51
C PHE A 134 -1.26 -9.46 -1.04
N ARG A 135 -0.68 -8.67 -0.14
CA ARG A 135 -0.61 -9.01 1.28
C ARG A 135 -1.82 -8.56 2.08
N TRP A 136 -2.44 -7.44 1.71
CA TRP A 136 -3.47 -6.84 2.53
C TRP A 136 -4.88 -6.88 1.91
N MET A 137 -5.05 -6.71 0.60
CA MET A 137 -6.40 -6.72 0.02
C MET A 137 -7.13 -8.06 0.20
N PRO A 138 -6.51 -9.23 -0.08
CA PRO A 138 -7.15 -10.52 0.20
C PRO A 138 -7.37 -10.78 1.69
N HIS A 139 -6.49 -10.26 2.58
CA HIS A 139 -6.61 -10.40 4.02
C HIS A 139 -7.87 -9.73 4.55
N TYR A 140 -8.19 -8.52 4.08
CA TYR A 140 -9.39 -7.78 4.44
C TYR A 140 -10.62 -8.14 3.58
N GLY A 141 -10.53 -9.15 2.73
CA GLY A 141 -11.67 -9.64 1.94
C GLY A 141 -11.97 -8.86 0.65
N TRP A 142 -11.16 -7.87 0.29
CA TRP A 142 -11.35 -7.04 -0.92
C TRP A 142 -10.79 -7.72 -2.19
N ARG A 143 -11.27 -8.94 -2.46
CA ARG A 143 -10.77 -9.76 -3.56
C ARG A 143 -11.17 -9.24 -4.94
N ASN A 144 -12.39 -8.69 -5.07
CA ASN A 144 -12.87 -8.15 -6.33
C ASN A 144 -12.11 -6.87 -6.69
N GLU A 145 -11.94 -5.98 -5.73
CA GLU A 145 -11.18 -4.74 -5.87
C GLU A 145 -9.69 -5.03 -6.14
N HIS A 146 -9.14 -6.07 -5.53
CA HIS A 146 -7.78 -6.51 -5.82
C HIS A 146 -7.65 -7.00 -7.27
N ARG A 147 -8.60 -7.81 -7.75
CA ARG A 147 -8.63 -8.26 -9.15
C ARG A 147 -8.69 -7.08 -10.12
N GLU A 148 -9.62 -6.15 -9.90
CA GLU A 148 -9.74 -4.94 -10.72
C GLU A 148 -8.42 -4.13 -10.73
N LEU A 149 -7.78 -3.97 -9.58
CA LEU A 149 -6.50 -3.30 -9.47
C LEU A 149 -5.40 -3.98 -10.30
N LEU A 150 -5.34 -5.32 -10.27
CA LEU A 150 -4.37 -6.08 -11.05
C LEU A 150 -4.62 -5.97 -12.56
N GLU A 151 -5.89 -5.97 -13.01
CA GLU A 151 -6.25 -5.77 -14.42
C GLU A 151 -5.83 -4.39 -14.93
N ILE A 152 -6.03 -3.33 -14.13
CA ILE A 152 -5.57 -1.97 -14.44
C ILE A 152 -4.05 -1.97 -14.69
N TRP A 153 -3.29 -2.61 -13.81
CA TRP A 153 -1.83 -2.59 -13.90
C TRP A 153 -1.28 -3.50 -15.00
N LEU A 154 -1.88 -4.65 -15.26
CA LEU A 154 -1.53 -5.47 -16.42
C LEU A 154 -1.73 -4.70 -17.71
N ARG A 155 -2.86 -4.00 -17.86
CA ARG A 155 -3.15 -3.16 -19.02
C ARG A 155 -2.10 -2.04 -19.15
N ALA A 156 -1.77 -1.35 -18.06
CA ALA A 156 -0.75 -0.31 -18.08
C ALA A 156 0.61 -0.81 -18.58
N TYR A 157 1.04 -1.99 -18.16
CA TYR A 157 2.28 -2.58 -18.65
C TYR A 157 2.22 -3.00 -20.12
N CYS A 158 1.08 -3.56 -20.57
CA CYS A 158 0.91 -3.94 -21.98
C CYS A 158 0.91 -2.69 -22.88
N ASP A 159 0.13 -1.67 -22.51
CA ASP A 159 -0.03 -0.45 -23.32
C ASP A 159 1.25 0.39 -23.40
N SER A 160 2.09 0.33 -22.37
CA SER A 160 3.35 1.07 -22.30
C SER A 160 4.58 0.31 -22.80
N PHE A 161 4.43 -0.97 -23.16
CA PHE A 161 5.56 -1.87 -23.38
C PHE A 161 6.56 -1.36 -24.43
N ASP A 162 6.08 -0.83 -25.53
CA ASP A 162 6.93 -0.32 -26.61
C ASP A 162 7.64 1.00 -26.24
N LYS A 163 7.07 1.79 -25.32
CA LYS A 163 7.65 3.05 -24.87
C LYS A 163 8.66 2.84 -23.73
N LEU A 164 8.25 2.08 -22.72
CA LEU A 164 9.05 1.81 -21.51
C LEU A 164 8.65 0.45 -20.94
N PRO A 165 9.30 -0.65 -21.38
CA PRO A 165 8.96 -1.99 -20.93
C PRO A 165 9.15 -2.13 -19.41
N PHE A 166 8.09 -2.52 -18.71
CA PHE A 166 8.06 -2.69 -17.26
C PHE A 166 8.59 -1.48 -16.48
N GLY A 167 8.04 -0.31 -16.80
CA GLY A 167 8.36 0.93 -16.08
C GLY A 167 8.01 0.86 -14.60
N GLN A 168 8.76 1.58 -13.78
CA GLN A 168 8.56 1.63 -12.34
C GLN A 168 7.24 2.31 -11.96
N GLU A 169 6.86 3.36 -12.70
CA GLU A 169 5.83 4.32 -12.34
C GLU A 169 5.02 4.74 -13.56
N PHE A 170 3.75 5.05 -13.29
CA PHE A 170 2.82 5.59 -14.29
C PHE A 170 2.15 6.86 -13.79
N ASP A 171 1.89 7.78 -14.71
CA ASP A 171 1.00 8.91 -14.46
C ASP A 171 -0.39 8.35 -14.07
N PRO A 172 -0.93 8.73 -12.89
CA PRO A 172 -2.14 8.12 -12.36
C PRO A 172 -3.39 8.43 -13.17
N ILE A 173 -3.35 9.44 -14.03
CA ILE A 173 -4.49 9.87 -14.86
C ILE A 173 -4.37 9.34 -16.28
N THR A 174 -3.19 9.50 -16.89
CA THR A 174 -2.99 9.22 -18.32
C THR A 174 -2.41 7.84 -18.61
N GLY A 175 -1.77 7.20 -17.60
CA GLY A 175 -1.06 5.93 -17.77
C GLY A 175 0.28 6.07 -18.50
N GLU A 176 0.71 7.29 -18.81
CA GLU A 176 2.03 7.47 -19.39
C GLU A 176 3.12 7.06 -18.40
N PRO A 177 4.08 6.22 -18.83
CA PRO A 177 5.18 5.83 -17.96
C PRO A 177 6.05 7.05 -17.62
N SER A 178 6.58 7.09 -16.40
CA SER A 178 7.59 8.08 -16.04
C SER A 178 8.91 7.79 -16.79
N GLU A 179 9.85 8.75 -16.78
CA GLU A 179 11.19 8.54 -17.34
C GLU A 179 12.10 7.64 -16.47
N ALA A 180 11.52 6.97 -15.47
CA ALA A 180 12.25 6.04 -14.61
C ALA A 180 12.70 4.79 -15.40
N ALA A 181 13.68 4.06 -14.84
CA ALA A 181 14.33 2.95 -15.51
C ALA A 181 13.34 1.88 -16.05
N PRO A 182 13.54 1.39 -17.30
CA PRO A 182 12.86 0.21 -17.81
C PRO A 182 13.31 -1.07 -17.10
N TRP A 183 12.58 -2.16 -17.30
CA TRP A 183 12.87 -3.47 -16.72
C TRP A 183 13.00 -3.46 -15.20
N TYR A 184 12.14 -2.69 -14.55
CA TYR A 184 12.13 -2.61 -13.10
C TYR A 184 11.68 -3.94 -12.49
N SER A 185 12.51 -4.52 -11.63
CA SER A 185 12.29 -5.88 -11.13
C SER A 185 10.96 -6.08 -10.41
N SER A 186 10.52 -5.09 -9.63
CA SER A 186 9.21 -5.14 -8.95
C SER A 186 8.04 -5.06 -9.93
N ALA A 187 8.19 -4.36 -11.07
CA ALA A 187 7.19 -4.30 -12.12
C ALA A 187 7.04 -5.65 -12.82
N MET A 188 8.16 -6.29 -13.17
CA MET A 188 8.15 -7.64 -13.76
C MET A 188 7.53 -8.67 -12.81
N LEU A 189 7.88 -8.61 -11.52
CA LEU A 189 7.29 -9.49 -10.51
C LEU A 189 5.78 -9.24 -10.33
N LEU A 190 5.36 -7.98 -10.33
CA LEU A 190 3.95 -7.63 -10.28
C LEU A 190 3.18 -8.21 -11.46
N PHE A 191 3.72 -8.03 -12.68
CA PHE A 191 3.11 -8.54 -13.90
C PHE A 191 2.89 -10.07 -13.84
N LEU A 192 3.95 -10.83 -13.49
CA LEU A 192 3.87 -12.29 -13.39
C LEU A 192 2.89 -12.74 -12.30
N ARG A 193 2.90 -12.11 -11.13
CA ARG A 193 2.00 -12.45 -10.04
C ARG A 193 0.56 -12.08 -10.35
N ALA A 194 0.33 -10.97 -11.05
CA ALA A 194 -1.00 -10.56 -11.45
C ALA A 194 -1.62 -11.54 -12.45
N LEU A 195 -0.84 -12.02 -13.44
CA LEU A 195 -1.28 -13.07 -14.36
C LEU A 195 -1.67 -14.35 -13.61
N ASP A 196 -0.80 -14.85 -12.74
CA ASP A 196 -1.03 -16.07 -11.95
C ASP A 196 -2.30 -15.95 -11.07
N GLU A 197 -2.50 -14.80 -10.42
CA GLU A 197 -3.69 -14.55 -9.58
C GLU A 197 -4.99 -14.50 -10.41
N LEU A 198 -4.97 -13.82 -11.56
CA LEU A 198 -6.15 -13.73 -12.42
C LEU A 198 -6.48 -15.05 -13.11
N GLU A 199 -5.47 -15.85 -13.49
CA GLU A 199 -5.68 -17.19 -14.03
C GLU A 199 -6.34 -18.11 -13.00
N ARG A 200 -5.88 -18.11 -11.76
CA ARG A 200 -6.49 -18.89 -10.66
C ARG A 200 -7.93 -18.50 -10.40
N ALA A 201 -8.18 -17.21 -10.34
CA ALA A 201 -9.53 -16.69 -10.09
C ALA A 201 -10.54 -17.03 -11.20
N ASN A 202 -10.09 -17.31 -12.42
CA ASN A 202 -10.95 -17.75 -13.52
C ASN A 202 -11.25 -19.26 -13.52
N GLN A 203 -10.57 -20.03 -12.65
CA GLN A 203 -10.75 -21.47 -12.50
C GLN A 203 -11.65 -21.85 -11.32
N GLU A 204 -11.93 -20.91 -10.42
CA GLU A 204 -12.86 -21.02 -9.29
C GLU A 204 -14.29 -20.61 -9.70
#